data_579f8fe6e450690192a606ed789cdbbd
#
_entry.id   579f8fe6e450690192a606ed789cdbbd
#
_cell.length_a   1.000
_cell.length_b   1.000
_cell.length_c   1.000
_cell.angle_alpha   90.00
_cell.angle_beta   90.00
_cell.angle_gamma   90.00
#
_symmetry.space_group_name_H-M   'P 1'
#
loop_
_entity.id
_entity.type
_entity.pdbx_description
1 polymer ?
#
loop_
_entity_poly.entity_id
_entity_poly.type
_entity_poly.pdbx_seq_one_letter_code
_entity_poly.pdbx_strand_id
1 'polypeptide(L)'
;MKKLVWGEDAAAVGNKEGSSLSDGELDAPGYKLLAGDVRDADIMKNKLKETGIDGSLPTLIMTECILIYMRADDTQSILSWTKEYFGSEGDLAYLNYEMINPED
;
A
#
# COMPACT_ATOMS: atom_id res chain seq x y z
N MET A 1 -10.57 6.74 10.95
CA MET A 1 -10.29 5.78 9.86
C MET A 1 -10.64 6.41 8.52
N LYS A 2 -9.80 6.23 7.54
CA LYS A 2 -10.05 6.81 6.22
C LYS A 2 -10.91 5.90 5.38
N LYS A 3 -11.84 6.51 4.65
CA LYS A 3 -12.69 5.79 3.72
C LYS A 3 -11.88 5.33 2.52
N LEU A 4 -12.06 4.11 2.09
CA LEU A 4 -11.52 3.64 0.82
C LEU A 4 -12.23 4.37 -0.32
N VAL A 5 -11.44 4.93 -1.25
CA VAL A 5 -11.96 5.76 -2.34
C VAL A 5 -11.57 5.15 -3.67
N TRP A 6 -12.52 5.01 -4.57
CA TRP A 6 -12.29 4.58 -5.95
C TRP A 6 -13.40 5.04 -6.88
N GLY A 7 -13.15 5.03 -8.19
CA GLY A 7 -14.15 5.46 -9.18
C GLY A 7 -14.49 6.93 -9.01
N GLU A 8 -15.77 7.24 -8.96
CA GLU A 8 -16.27 8.61 -8.81
C GLU A 8 -15.82 9.26 -7.50
N ASP A 9 -15.73 8.47 -6.43
CA ASP A 9 -15.26 8.96 -5.14
C ASP A 9 -13.79 9.40 -5.22
N ALA A 10 -12.96 8.67 -5.97
CA ALA A 10 -11.57 9.06 -6.18
C ALA A 10 -11.47 10.40 -6.91
N ALA A 11 -12.31 10.61 -7.94
CA ALA A 11 -12.35 11.89 -8.66
C ALA A 11 -12.80 13.03 -7.74
N ALA A 12 -13.78 12.80 -6.88
CA ALA A 12 -14.23 13.79 -5.90
C ALA A 12 -13.12 14.16 -4.90
N VAL A 13 -12.34 13.19 -4.45
CA VAL A 13 -11.18 13.44 -3.57
C VAL A 13 -10.12 14.23 -4.31
N GLY A 14 -9.84 13.90 -5.58
CA GLY A 14 -8.84 14.59 -6.39
C GLY A 14 -9.20 16.05 -6.68
N ASN A 15 -10.47 16.44 -6.58
CA ASN A 15 -10.92 17.81 -6.80
C ASN A 15 -10.90 18.68 -5.53
N LYS A 16 -10.51 18.16 -4.39
CA LYS A 16 -10.37 18.91 -3.16
C LYS A 16 -9.07 19.71 -3.15
N GLU A 17 -9.08 20.84 -2.44
CA GLU A 17 -7.88 21.63 -2.26
C GLU A 17 -6.74 20.79 -1.68
N GLY A 18 -5.55 20.93 -2.22
CA GLY A 18 -4.38 20.15 -1.81
C GLY A 18 -4.31 18.75 -2.42
N SER A 19 -5.22 18.43 -3.35
CA SER A 19 -5.23 17.13 -4.02
C SER A 19 -4.68 17.22 -5.43
N SER A 20 -4.05 16.15 -5.91
CA SER A 20 -3.61 16.01 -7.30
C SER A 20 -3.90 14.62 -7.84
N LEU A 21 -4.19 14.54 -9.14
CA LEU A 21 -4.44 13.30 -9.88
C LEU A 21 -3.50 13.23 -11.06
N SER A 22 -2.78 12.13 -11.24
CA SER A 22 -1.92 11.89 -12.40
C SER A 22 -1.72 10.39 -12.63
N ASP A 23 -1.80 9.95 -13.88
CA ASP A 23 -1.42 8.59 -14.36
C ASP A 23 -1.74 7.43 -13.39
N GLY A 24 -2.99 7.36 -12.93
CA GLY A 24 -3.43 6.32 -12.02
C GLY A 24 -3.04 6.53 -10.57
N GLU A 25 -2.49 7.68 -10.24
CA GLU A 25 -2.10 8.04 -8.87
C GLU A 25 -2.94 9.19 -8.35
N LEU A 26 -3.16 9.22 -7.05
CA LEU A 26 -3.88 10.28 -6.36
C LEU A 26 -3.07 10.74 -5.15
N ASP A 27 -2.89 12.04 -5.03
CA ASP A 27 -2.27 12.66 -3.87
C ASP A 27 -3.28 13.63 -3.23
N ALA A 28 -3.76 13.26 -2.06
CA ALA A 28 -4.69 14.09 -1.30
C ALA A 28 -4.23 14.15 0.17
N PRO A 29 -4.63 15.21 0.91
CA PRO A 29 -4.28 15.29 2.33
C PRO A 29 -4.71 14.04 3.09
N GLY A 30 -3.72 13.34 3.62
CA GLY A 30 -3.96 12.14 4.41
C GLY A 30 -4.38 10.90 3.63
N TYR A 31 -4.34 10.93 2.28
CA TYR A 31 -4.62 9.78 1.43
C TYR A 31 -3.74 9.83 0.19
N LYS A 32 -3.03 8.73 -0.07
CA LYS A 32 -2.19 8.58 -1.26
C LYS A 32 -2.57 7.29 -1.97
N LEU A 33 -2.75 7.35 -3.27
CA LEU A 33 -2.92 6.19 -4.12
C LEU A 33 -1.75 6.17 -5.10
N LEU A 34 -0.97 5.10 -5.08
CA LEU A 34 0.23 4.97 -5.90
C LEU A 34 0.07 3.81 -6.87
N ALA A 35 0.54 4.00 -8.09
CA ALA A 35 0.64 2.93 -9.07
C ALA A 35 2.02 2.28 -8.97
N GLY A 36 2.06 0.95 -8.97
CA GLY A 36 3.34 0.25 -8.93
C GLY A 36 3.18 -1.25 -8.75
N ASP A 37 4.25 -1.96 -9.03
CA ASP A 37 4.34 -3.39 -8.79
C ASP A 37 4.97 -3.61 -7.41
N VAL A 38 4.21 -4.15 -6.49
CA VAL A 38 4.67 -4.38 -5.10
C VAL A 38 5.82 -5.37 -5.00
N ARG A 39 6.10 -6.13 -6.07
CA ARG A 39 7.24 -7.04 -6.14
C ARG A 39 8.54 -6.30 -6.37
N ASP A 40 8.48 -5.08 -6.90
CA ASP A 40 9.65 -4.25 -7.15
C ASP A 40 9.93 -3.38 -5.92
N ALA A 41 10.73 -3.90 -5.01
CA ALA A 41 11.02 -3.26 -3.73
C ALA A 41 11.63 -1.86 -3.89
N ASP A 42 12.58 -1.71 -4.80
CA ASP A 42 13.29 -0.43 -4.97
C ASP A 42 12.36 0.67 -5.47
N ILE A 43 11.55 0.36 -6.47
CA ILE A 43 10.58 1.31 -7.01
C ILE A 43 9.55 1.66 -5.95
N MET A 44 9.02 0.67 -5.23
CA MET A 44 8.01 0.91 -4.20
C MET A 44 8.55 1.71 -3.03
N LYS A 45 9.75 1.42 -2.56
CA LYS A 45 10.40 2.20 -1.50
C LYS A 45 10.60 3.65 -1.92
N ASN A 46 11.04 3.89 -3.14
CA ASN A 46 11.22 5.25 -3.66
C ASN A 46 9.90 6.01 -3.74
N LYS A 47 8.85 5.38 -4.25
CA LYS A 47 7.52 5.99 -4.31
C LYS A 47 6.97 6.33 -2.93
N LEU A 48 7.10 5.43 -1.98
CA LEU A 48 6.68 5.68 -0.61
C LEU A 48 7.45 6.85 0.01
N LYS A 49 8.75 6.92 -0.23
CA LYS A 49 9.58 7.99 0.27
C LYS A 49 9.13 9.36 -0.26
N GLU A 50 8.75 9.43 -1.52
CA GLU A 50 8.24 10.66 -2.15
C GLU A 50 6.92 11.13 -1.53
N THR A 51 6.13 10.23 -0.93
CA THR A 51 4.88 10.61 -0.27
C THR A 51 5.10 11.29 1.08
N GLY A 52 6.32 11.23 1.62
CA GLY A 52 6.62 11.73 2.95
C GLY A 52 6.13 10.83 4.09
N ILE A 53 5.74 9.59 3.79
CA ILE A 53 5.31 8.66 4.83
C ILE A 53 6.45 8.38 5.81
N ASP A 54 6.12 8.39 7.10
CA ASP A 54 7.09 8.12 8.16
C ASP A 54 7.02 6.63 8.55
N GLY A 55 8.01 5.87 8.10
CA GLY A 55 8.08 4.43 8.37
C GLY A 55 8.37 4.07 9.84
N SER A 56 8.73 5.06 10.67
CA SER A 56 8.96 4.83 12.10
C SER A 56 7.67 4.83 12.93
N LEU A 57 6.58 5.31 12.36
CA LEU A 57 5.29 5.33 13.04
C LEU A 57 4.61 3.96 13.00
N PRO A 58 3.76 3.65 13.98
CA PRO A 58 2.97 2.43 13.95
C PRO A 58 2.19 2.31 12.66
N THR A 59 2.32 1.18 11.99
CA THR A 59 1.80 0.97 10.63
C THR A 59 1.03 -0.34 10.55
N LEU A 60 -0.11 -0.30 9.88
CA LEU A 60 -0.86 -1.49 9.50
C LEU A 60 -0.78 -1.66 7.99
N ILE A 61 -0.28 -2.80 7.54
CA ILE A 61 -0.29 -3.18 6.14
C ILE A 61 -1.46 -4.14 5.91
N MET A 62 -2.31 -3.79 4.98
CA MET A 62 -3.46 -4.62 4.59
C MET A 62 -3.30 -5.09 3.16
N THR A 63 -3.49 -6.39 2.96
CA THR A 63 -3.56 -6.97 1.62
C THR A 63 -4.88 -7.70 1.46
N GLU A 64 -5.57 -7.45 0.37
CA GLU A 64 -6.86 -8.09 0.07
C GLU A 64 -6.77 -8.75 -1.29
N CYS A 65 -6.81 -10.09 -1.31
CA CYS A 65 -6.78 -10.91 -2.52
C CYS A 65 -5.61 -10.55 -3.46
N ILE A 66 -4.44 -10.31 -2.90
CA ILE A 66 -3.23 -9.94 -3.65
C ILE A 66 -2.21 -11.07 -3.61
N LEU A 67 -1.85 -11.53 -2.42
CA LEU A 67 -0.77 -12.48 -2.24
C LEU A 67 -1.09 -13.85 -2.82
N ILE A 68 -2.37 -14.21 -2.91
CA ILE A 68 -2.83 -15.46 -3.50
C ILE A 68 -2.45 -15.59 -4.98
N TYR A 69 -2.29 -14.49 -5.68
CA TYR A 69 -1.92 -14.45 -7.10
C TYR A 69 -0.41 -14.37 -7.34
N MET A 70 0.37 -14.37 -6.28
CA MET A 70 1.82 -14.21 -6.35
C MET A 70 2.52 -15.52 -6.06
N ARG A 71 3.74 -15.62 -6.56
CA ARG A 71 4.62 -16.75 -6.22
C ARG A 71 5.07 -16.60 -4.77
N ALA A 72 5.43 -17.72 -4.14
CA ALA A 72 5.93 -17.72 -2.77
C ALA A 72 7.16 -16.80 -2.60
N ASP A 73 8.04 -16.77 -3.58
CA ASP A 73 9.23 -15.90 -3.57
C ASP A 73 8.84 -14.43 -3.55
N ASP A 74 7.84 -14.06 -4.36
CA ASP A 74 7.34 -12.69 -4.43
C ASP A 74 6.72 -12.27 -3.11
N THR A 75 5.90 -13.14 -2.51
CA THR A 75 5.30 -12.90 -1.20
C THR A 75 6.37 -12.70 -0.13
N GLN A 76 7.38 -13.56 -0.12
CA GLN A 76 8.50 -13.45 0.82
C GLN A 76 9.24 -12.12 0.66
N SER A 77 9.48 -11.72 -0.58
CA SER A 77 10.13 -10.43 -0.88
C SER A 77 9.31 -9.25 -0.41
N ILE A 78 8.00 -9.26 -0.65
CA ILE A 78 7.09 -8.20 -0.21
C ILE A 78 7.09 -8.08 1.32
N LEU A 79 6.98 -9.18 2.03
CA LEU A 79 7.04 -9.18 3.49
C LEU A 79 8.38 -8.67 4.00
N SER A 80 9.46 -9.04 3.35
CA SER A 80 10.81 -8.62 3.75
C SER A 80 11.02 -7.13 3.60
N TRP A 81 10.72 -6.57 2.41
CA TRP A 81 10.98 -5.15 2.20
C TRP A 81 10.02 -4.25 3.00
N THR A 82 8.77 -4.67 3.18
CA THR A 82 7.82 -3.91 3.99
C THR A 82 8.21 -3.91 5.47
N LYS A 83 8.69 -5.04 5.96
CA LYS A 83 9.22 -5.13 7.32
C LYS A 83 10.42 -4.23 7.53
N GLU A 84 11.33 -4.22 6.57
CA GLU A 84 12.51 -3.35 6.62
C GLU A 84 12.11 -1.87 6.62
N TYR A 85 11.16 -1.50 5.77
CA TYR A 85 10.76 -0.10 5.62
C TYR A 85 9.94 0.41 6.81
N PHE A 86 9.00 -0.37 7.31
CA PHE A 86 8.04 0.07 8.33
C PHE A 86 8.29 -0.51 9.72
N GLY A 87 9.01 -1.60 9.82
CA GLY A 87 9.16 -2.34 11.07
C GLY A 87 10.49 -2.15 11.78
N SER A 88 11.41 -1.37 11.22
CA SER A 88 12.76 -1.22 11.81
C SER A 88 12.76 -0.39 13.10
N GLU A 89 11.90 0.61 13.21
CA GLU A 89 11.84 1.52 14.36
C GLU A 89 10.43 1.67 14.93
N GLY A 90 9.43 1.11 14.26
CA GLY A 90 8.03 1.24 14.65
C GLY A 90 7.33 -0.10 14.77
N ASP A 91 6.11 -0.07 15.28
CA ASP A 91 5.26 -1.24 15.34
C ASP A 91 4.63 -1.50 13.96
N LEU A 92 4.73 -2.72 13.49
CA LEU A 92 4.17 -3.14 12.21
C LEU A 92 3.23 -4.31 12.41
N ALA A 93 2.04 -4.20 11.85
CA ALA A 93 1.08 -5.30 11.80
C ALA A 93 0.66 -5.58 10.37
N TYR A 94 0.35 -6.81 10.08
CA TYR A 94 -0.17 -7.24 8.79
C TYR A 94 -1.58 -7.79 8.96
N LEU A 95 -2.46 -7.38 8.05
CA LEU A 95 -3.77 -7.99 7.91
C LEU A 95 -3.91 -8.47 6.46
N ASN A 96 -4.04 -9.78 6.29
CA ASN A 96 -4.19 -10.40 4.99
C ASN A 96 -5.58 -11.02 4.89
N TYR A 97 -6.34 -10.59 3.88
CA TYR A 97 -7.67 -11.13 3.59
C TYR A 97 -7.63 -11.82 2.24
N GLU A 98 -7.86 -13.13 2.23
CA GLU A 98 -7.82 -13.94 1.01
C GLU A 98 -8.86 -15.05 1.06
N MET A 99 -9.25 -15.52 -0.13
CA MET A 99 -10.04 -16.73 -0.24
C MET A 99 -9.14 -17.93 0.03
N ILE A 100 -9.61 -18.85 0.86
CA ILE A 100 -8.93 -20.10 1.12
C ILE A 100 -9.82 -21.26 0.70
N ASN A 101 -9.20 -22.35 0.27
CA ASN A 101 -9.92 -23.59 0.02
C ASN A 101 -9.59 -24.56 1.17
N PRO A 102 -10.54 -24.80 2.08
CA PRO A 102 -10.27 -25.62 3.25
C PRO A 102 -10.03 -27.10 2.96
N GLU A 103 -10.28 -27.53 1.71
CA GLU A 103 -10.04 -28.91 1.27
C GLU A 103 -8.65 -29.10 0.65
N ASP A 104 -7.90 -28.07 0.45
CA ASP A 104 -6.55 -28.11 -0.12
C ASP A 104 -5.47 -28.22 0.95
#